data_f6df5e9683d5df1ecb97c43ef7a3efab
#
_entry.id   f6df5e9683d5df1ecb97c43ef7a3efab
#
_cell.length_a   1.000
_cell.length_b   1.000
_cell.length_c   1.000
_cell.angle_alpha   90.00
_cell.angle_beta   90.00
_cell.angle_gamma   90.00
#
_symmetry.space_group_name_H-M   'P 1'
#
loop_
_entity.id
_entity.type
_entity.pdbx_description
1 polymer ?
#
loop_
_entity_poly.entity_id
_entity_poly.type
_entity_poly.pdbx_seq_one_letter_code
_entity_poly.pdbx_strand_id
1 'polypeptide(L)'
;MGLANYSAKNFNEAEQFYSKSLLIDQKSVAAMHGLAMTYDQIEKWDKSDELYTKLIALNDRDAQAYNNFAYSLVERDEDLEYALTLAKKAIQISPDVSAYLDTIGWFYYKLSEFEKAKDFIAQAWLYDDSSAVIFEHYGDVLISVEEIDEALIFYNKALLLDKDNEQLKTKISSYESQ
;
A
#
# COMPACT_ATOMS: atom_id res chain seq x y z
N MET A 1 14.10 14.06 -8.18
CA MET A 1 13.32 15.15 -7.55
C MET A 1 11.86 14.72 -7.25
N GLY A 2 11.11 14.13 -8.19
CA GLY A 2 9.74 13.68 -7.94
C GLY A 2 9.64 12.73 -6.75
N LEU A 3 10.45 11.68 -6.69
CA LEU A 3 10.49 10.73 -5.58
C LEU A 3 10.84 11.40 -4.24
N ALA A 4 11.80 12.33 -4.23
CA ALA A 4 12.16 13.04 -2.98
C ALA A 4 10.99 13.90 -2.44
N ASN A 5 10.23 14.56 -3.33
CA ASN A 5 9.04 15.30 -2.92
C ASN A 5 7.92 14.38 -2.45
N TYR A 6 7.71 13.23 -3.13
CA TYR A 6 6.74 12.23 -2.70
C TYR A 6 7.06 11.71 -1.29
N SER A 7 8.31 11.30 -1.06
CA SER A 7 8.76 10.81 0.27
C SER A 7 8.70 11.88 1.36
N ALA A 8 8.84 13.16 1.00
CA ALA A 8 8.65 14.29 1.91
C ALA A 8 7.17 14.71 2.06
N LYS A 9 6.23 13.96 1.50
CA LYS A 9 4.79 14.26 1.46
C LYS A 9 4.43 15.60 0.79
N ASN A 10 5.33 16.13 -0.06
CA ASN A 10 5.11 17.33 -0.88
C ASN A 10 4.45 16.92 -2.21
N PHE A 11 3.21 16.45 -2.14
CA PHE A 11 2.54 15.81 -3.29
C PHE A 11 2.26 16.75 -4.45
N ASN A 12 2.02 18.05 -4.22
CA ASN A 12 1.82 19.02 -5.29
C ASN A 12 3.10 19.22 -6.11
N GLU A 13 4.25 19.28 -5.47
CA GLU A 13 5.54 19.36 -6.12
C GLU A 13 5.90 18.04 -6.83
N ALA A 14 5.59 16.91 -6.22
CA ALA A 14 5.77 15.59 -6.85
C ALA A 14 4.96 15.50 -8.14
N GLU A 15 3.67 15.88 -8.13
CA GLU A 15 2.81 15.94 -9.32
C GLU A 15 3.45 16.78 -10.45
N GLN A 16 3.96 17.98 -10.11
CA GLN A 16 4.59 18.84 -11.08
C GLN A 16 5.84 18.22 -11.70
N PHE A 17 6.70 17.59 -10.88
CA PHE A 17 7.94 16.98 -11.38
C PHE A 17 7.67 15.76 -12.25
N TYR A 18 6.76 14.89 -11.85
CA TYR A 18 6.42 13.71 -12.65
C TYR A 18 5.69 14.10 -13.94
N SER A 19 4.76 15.07 -13.88
CA SER A 19 4.08 15.58 -15.06
C SER A 19 5.06 16.21 -16.06
N LYS A 20 6.04 17.01 -15.60
CA LYS A 20 7.11 17.53 -16.46
C LYS A 20 7.97 16.42 -17.07
N SER A 21 8.26 15.36 -16.31
CA SER A 21 8.97 14.21 -16.85
C SER A 21 8.21 13.54 -18.00
N LEU A 22 6.90 13.39 -17.87
CA LEU A 22 6.04 12.83 -18.91
C LEU A 22 5.86 13.74 -20.13
N LEU A 23 6.02 15.06 -19.97
CA LEU A 23 6.07 15.97 -21.14
C LEU A 23 7.34 15.75 -21.97
N ILE A 24 8.44 15.35 -21.34
CA ILE A 24 9.72 15.08 -22.03
C ILE A 24 9.74 13.66 -22.61
N ASP A 25 9.33 12.69 -21.81
CA ASP A 25 9.23 11.28 -22.20
C ASP A 25 7.87 10.70 -21.78
N GLN A 26 6.94 10.68 -22.73
CA GLN A 26 5.58 10.19 -22.53
C GLN A 26 5.50 8.69 -22.19
N LYS A 27 6.60 7.95 -22.35
CA LYS A 27 6.69 6.51 -22.05
C LYS A 27 7.51 6.21 -20.79
N SER A 28 7.90 7.22 -20.05
CA SER A 28 8.66 7.04 -18.81
C SER A 28 7.84 6.28 -17.77
N VAL A 29 8.07 4.96 -17.67
CA VAL A 29 7.39 4.05 -16.72
C VAL A 29 7.58 4.56 -15.29
N ALA A 30 8.79 4.96 -14.92
CA ALA A 30 9.07 5.49 -13.58
C ALA A 30 8.27 6.77 -13.25
N ALA A 31 8.08 7.65 -14.24
CA ALA A 31 7.28 8.86 -14.04
C ALA A 31 5.78 8.54 -13.96
N MET A 32 5.30 7.55 -14.73
CA MET A 32 3.90 7.10 -14.62
C MET A 32 3.61 6.50 -13.26
N HIS A 33 4.45 5.59 -12.76
CA HIS A 33 4.30 5.04 -11.40
C HIS A 33 4.29 6.15 -10.35
N GLY A 34 5.29 7.04 -10.36
CA GLY A 34 5.38 8.12 -9.39
C GLY A 34 4.19 9.07 -9.44
N LEU A 35 3.66 9.36 -10.65
CA LEU A 35 2.50 10.22 -10.81
C LEU A 35 1.21 9.54 -10.36
N ALA A 36 1.03 8.25 -10.68
CA ALA A 36 -0.13 7.48 -10.26
C ALA A 36 -0.21 7.40 -8.72
N MET A 37 0.89 7.00 -8.07
CA MET A 37 0.98 7.00 -6.60
C MET A 37 0.75 8.39 -6.00
N THR A 38 1.22 9.46 -6.67
CA THR A 38 0.98 10.84 -6.22
C THR A 38 -0.50 11.20 -6.32
N TYR A 39 -1.16 10.77 -7.40
CA TYR A 39 -2.60 10.99 -7.57
C TYR A 39 -3.43 10.26 -6.51
N ASP A 40 -3.05 9.04 -6.12
CA ASP A 40 -3.68 8.34 -5.00
C ASP A 40 -3.61 9.17 -3.70
N GLN A 41 -2.44 9.72 -3.37
CA GLN A 41 -2.24 10.52 -2.16
C GLN A 41 -3.02 11.84 -2.13
N ILE A 42 -3.41 12.36 -3.30
CA ILE A 42 -4.22 13.60 -3.42
C ILE A 42 -5.63 13.34 -3.94
N GLU A 43 -6.06 12.10 -3.85
CA GLU A 43 -7.42 11.63 -4.14
C GLU A 43 -7.90 11.95 -5.58
N LYS A 44 -6.97 11.99 -6.54
CA LYS A 44 -7.27 12.12 -7.97
C LYS A 44 -7.44 10.74 -8.63
N TRP A 45 -8.39 9.97 -8.12
CA TRP A 45 -8.58 8.54 -8.41
C TRP A 45 -8.68 8.20 -9.90
N ASP A 46 -9.52 8.92 -10.65
CA ASP A 46 -9.66 8.69 -12.09
C ASP A 46 -8.33 8.78 -12.86
N LYS A 47 -7.44 9.69 -12.42
CA LYS A 47 -6.14 9.88 -13.05
C LYS A 47 -5.13 8.82 -12.65
N SER A 48 -5.17 8.35 -11.41
CA SER A 48 -4.30 7.24 -10.98
C SER A 48 -4.69 5.95 -11.71
N ASP A 49 -5.99 5.66 -11.83
CA ASP A 49 -6.53 4.49 -12.52
C ASP A 49 -6.15 4.48 -14.02
N GLU A 50 -6.25 5.64 -14.68
CA GLU A 50 -5.81 5.79 -16.08
C GLU A 50 -4.34 5.45 -16.24
N LEU A 51 -3.48 5.94 -15.32
CA LEU A 51 -2.05 5.67 -15.37
C LEU A 51 -1.70 4.22 -15.05
N TYR A 52 -2.34 3.59 -14.05
CA TYR A 52 -2.14 2.17 -13.77
C TYR A 52 -2.59 1.30 -14.93
N THR A 53 -3.75 1.59 -15.51
CA THR A 53 -4.25 0.89 -16.72
C THR A 53 -3.25 1.02 -17.88
N LYS A 54 -2.68 2.20 -18.08
CA LYS A 54 -1.68 2.44 -19.12
C LYS A 54 -0.37 1.70 -18.86
N LEU A 55 0.10 1.65 -17.60
CA LEU A 55 1.29 0.90 -17.21
C LEU A 55 1.11 -0.60 -17.51
N ILE A 56 -0.01 -1.18 -17.10
CA ILE A 56 -0.35 -2.59 -17.37
C ILE A 56 -0.43 -2.87 -18.88
N ALA A 57 -1.02 -1.94 -19.65
CA ALA A 57 -1.09 -2.09 -21.12
C ALA A 57 0.28 -1.97 -21.80
N LEU A 58 1.22 -1.23 -21.24
CA LEU A 58 2.60 -1.11 -21.73
C LEU A 58 3.44 -2.33 -21.40
N ASN A 59 3.22 -2.94 -20.25
CA ASN A 59 3.92 -4.13 -19.79
C ASN A 59 3.01 -4.98 -18.90
N ASP A 60 2.49 -6.06 -19.45
CA ASP A 60 1.61 -7.02 -18.76
C ASP A 60 2.32 -7.86 -17.67
N ARG A 61 3.61 -7.62 -17.46
CA ARG A 61 4.44 -8.21 -16.40
C ARG A 61 4.93 -7.16 -15.38
N ASP A 62 4.33 -5.98 -15.37
CA ASP A 62 4.62 -4.95 -14.37
C ASP A 62 3.88 -5.27 -13.06
N ALA A 63 4.48 -6.13 -12.24
CA ALA A 63 3.90 -6.54 -10.96
C ALA A 63 3.62 -5.35 -10.03
N GLN A 64 4.45 -4.30 -10.08
CA GLN A 64 4.26 -3.09 -9.29
C GLN A 64 3.00 -2.33 -9.70
N ALA A 65 2.72 -2.21 -11.02
CA ALA A 65 1.51 -1.56 -11.50
C ALA A 65 0.26 -2.31 -11.05
N TYR A 66 0.26 -3.64 -11.17
CA TYR A 66 -0.83 -4.47 -10.68
C TYR A 66 -1.06 -4.30 -9.18
N ASN A 67 0.01 -4.36 -8.38
CA ASN A 67 -0.10 -4.24 -6.93
C ASN A 67 -0.58 -2.86 -6.50
N ASN A 68 0.01 -1.79 -7.04
CA ASN A 68 -0.34 -0.44 -6.63
C ASN A 68 -1.78 -0.09 -7.01
N PHE A 69 -2.24 -0.58 -8.17
CA PHE A 69 -3.65 -0.41 -8.56
C PHE A 69 -4.58 -1.18 -7.64
N ALA A 70 -4.25 -2.44 -7.32
CA ALA A 70 -5.01 -3.24 -6.37
C ALA A 70 -5.11 -2.55 -5.01
N TYR A 71 -3.99 -2.07 -4.47
CA TYR A 71 -3.94 -1.38 -3.19
C TYR A 71 -4.80 -0.11 -3.19
N SER A 72 -4.70 0.72 -4.24
CA SER A 72 -5.51 1.93 -4.40
C SER A 72 -7.01 1.62 -4.39
N LEU A 73 -7.46 0.57 -5.09
CA LEU A 73 -8.86 0.14 -5.09
C LEU A 73 -9.31 -0.37 -3.71
N VAL A 74 -8.47 -1.15 -3.03
CA VAL A 74 -8.78 -1.68 -1.68
C VAL A 74 -8.90 -0.56 -0.65
N GLU A 75 -8.01 0.44 -0.68
CA GLU A 75 -8.04 1.56 0.27
C GLU A 75 -9.34 2.37 0.20
N ARG A 76 -9.89 2.54 -0.99
CA ARG A 76 -11.13 3.29 -1.22
C ARG A 76 -12.39 2.41 -1.29
N ASP A 77 -12.27 1.12 -0.96
CA ASP A 77 -13.35 0.13 -1.00
C ASP A 77 -14.07 0.05 -2.37
N GLU A 78 -13.33 0.27 -3.47
CA GLU A 78 -13.86 0.21 -4.84
C GLU A 78 -13.46 -1.07 -5.55
N ASP A 79 -14.40 -1.66 -6.30
CA ASP A 79 -14.23 -2.84 -7.15
C ASP A 79 -13.30 -3.92 -6.55
N LEU A 80 -13.63 -4.36 -5.33
CA LEU A 80 -12.80 -5.29 -4.57
C LEU A 80 -12.55 -6.62 -5.31
N GLU A 81 -13.46 -7.06 -6.18
CA GLU A 81 -13.26 -8.27 -6.99
C GLU A 81 -12.14 -8.05 -8.03
N TYR A 82 -12.14 -6.90 -8.68
CA TYR A 82 -11.09 -6.53 -9.62
C TYR A 82 -9.76 -6.31 -8.89
N ALA A 83 -9.78 -5.62 -7.74
CA ALA A 83 -8.60 -5.43 -6.90
C ALA A 83 -7.92 -6.76 -6.54
N LEU A 84 -8.70 -7.77 -6.12
CA LEU A 84 -8.18 -9.11 -5.83
C LEU A 84 -7.55 -9.77 -7.06
N THR A 85 -8.15 -9.58 -8.23
CA THR A 85 -7.60 -10.10 -9.50
C THR A 85 -6.24 -9.48 -9.82
N LEU A 86 -6.11 -8.17 -9.65
CA LEU A 86 -4.86 -7.45 -9.85
C LEU A 86 -3.78 -7.89 -8.83
N ALA A 87 -4.13 -7.96 -7.54
CA ALA A 87 -3.21 -8.37 -6.47
C ALA A 87 -2.70 -9.80 -6.70
N LYS A 88 -3.56 -10.74 -7.07
CA LYS A 88 -3.16 -12.11 -7.46
C LYS A 88 -2.22 -12.12 -8.65
N LYS A 89 -2.43 -11.24 -9.63
CA LYS A 89 -1.54 -11.11 -10.78
C LYS A 89 -0.16 -10.61 -10.38
N ALA A 90 -0.08 -9.63 -9.46
CA ALA A 90 1.20 -9.15 -8.93
C ALA A 90 2.01 -10.28 -8.28
N ILE A 91 1.39 -11.08 -7.39
CA ILE A 91 2.05 -12.23 -6.74
C ILE A 91 2.42 -13.32 -7.75
N GLN A 92 1.59 -13.58 -8.76
CA GLN A 92 1.92 -14.54 -9.81
C GLN A 92 3.20 -14.16 -10.56
N ILE A 93 3.45 -12.86 -10.75
CA ILE A 93 4.65 -12.34 -11.44
C ILE A 93 5.84 -12.32 -10.49
N SER A 94 5.65 -11.92 -9.24
CA SER A 94 6.71 -11.75 -8.23
C SER A 94 6.21 -12.20 -6.85
N PRO A 95 6.34 -13.51 -6.52
CA PRO A 95 5.70 -14.11 -5.34
C PRO A 95 6.34 -13.69 -4.00
N ASP A 96 7.61 -13.29 -4.00
CA ASP A 96 8.39 -13.05 -2.78
C ASP A 96 8.47 -11.55 -2.41
N VAL A 97 7.53 -10.74 -2.89
CA VAL A 97 7.47 -9.31 -2.57
C VAL A 97 6.48 -9.07 -1.43
N SER A 98 7.00 -8.68 -0.28
CA SER A 98 6.25 -8.43 0.96
C SER A 98 5.04 -7.51 0.74
N ALA A 99 5.23 -6.40 0.05
CA ALA A 99 4.16 -5.45 -0.24
C ALA A 99 2.98 -6.06 -1.02
N TYR A 100 3.22 -7.10 -1.85
CA TYR A 100 2.14 -7.74 -2.61
C TYR A 100 1.34 -8.73 -1.74
N LEU A 101 2.01 -9.39 -0.81
CA LEU A 101 1.37 -10.23 0.20
C LEU A 101 0.55 -9.38 1.16
N ASP A 102 1.10 -8.24 1.59
CA ASP A 102 0.39 -7.27 2.44
C ASP A 102 -0.89 -6.76 1.76
N THR A 103 -0.83 -6.38 0.49
CA THR A 103 -2.00 -5.92 -0.28
C THR A 103 -3.11 -6.98 -0.32
N ILE A 104 -2.79 -8.26 -0.52
CA ILE A 104 -3.80 -9.33 -0.45
C ILE A 104 -4.32 -9.52 0.98
N GLY A 105 -3.45 -9.46 1.98
CA GLY A 105 -3.85 -9.52 3.37
C GLY A 105 -4.81 -8.39 3.73
N TRP A 106 -4.48 -7.17 3.31
CA TRP A 106 -5.32 -5.99 3.51
C TRP A 106 -6.68 -6.10 2.80
N PHE A 107 -6.70 -6.67 1.59
CA PHE A 107 -7.95 -7.02 0.90
C PHE A 107 -8.84 -7.93 1.77
N TYR A 108 -8.29 -9.02 2.32
CA TYR A 108 -9.05 -9.92 3.18
C TYR A 108 -9.49 -9.24 4.48
N TYR A 109 -8.68 -8.35 5.04
CA TYR A 109 -9.06 -7.52 6.19
C TYR A 109 -10.31 -6.68 5.91
N LYS A 110 -10.35 -5.99 4.77
CA LYS A 110 -11.52 -5.20 4.33
C LYS A 110 -12.78 -6.05 4.16
N LEU A 111 -12.64 -7.31 3.78
CA LEU A 111 -13.74 -8.27 3.71
C LEU A 111 -14.10 -8.91 5.07
N SER A 112 -13.47 -8.50 6.16
CA SER A 112 -13.62 -9.11 7.50
C SER A 112 -13.23 -10.60 7.55
N GLU A 113 -12.43 -11.07 6.58
CA GLU A 113 -11.85 -12.42 6.56
C GLU A 113 -10.51 -12.43 7.32
N PHE A 114 -10.58 -12.12 8.63
CA PHE A 114 -9.41 -11.76 9.45
C PHE A 114 -8.37 -12.87 9.55
N GLU A 115 -8.74 -14.14 9.59
CA GLU A 115 -7.78 -15.25 9.61
C GLU A 115 -6.94 -15.30 8.32
N LYS A 116 -7.57 -15.10 7.15
CA LYS A 116 -6.83 -15.04 5.90
C LYS A 116 -5.94 -13.79 5.84
N ALA A 117 -6.45 -12.65 6.32
CA ALA A 117 -5.66 -11.44 6.43
C ALA A 117 -4.41 -11.67 7.28
N LYS A 118 -4.57 -12.30 8.45
CA LYS A 118 -3.48 -12.65 9.37
C LYS A 118 -2.43 -13.52 8.68
N ASP A 119 -2.84 -14.57 7.96
CA ASP A 119 -1.93 -15.47 7.26
C ASP A 119 -1.10 -14.77 6.19
N PHE A 120 -1.71 -13.90 5.39
CA PHE A 120 -1.01 -13.18 4.31
C PHE A 120 -0.08 -12.08 4.85
N ILE A 121 -0.52 -11.29 5.83
CA ILE A 121 0.31 -10.21 6.39
C ILE A 121 1.43 -10.80 7.25
N ALA A 122 1.19 -11.94 7.94
CA ALA A 122 2.26 -12.66 8.63
C ALA A 122 3.37 -13.11 7.67
N GLN A 123 3.01 -13.59 6.47
CA GLN A 123 4.02 -13.89 5.44
C GLN A 123 4.72 -12.62 4.95
N ALA A 124 4.00 -11.51 4.78
CA ALA A 124 4.57 -10.26 4.32
C ALA A 124 5.70 -9.77 5.25
N TRP A 125 5.45 -9.68 6.57
CA TRP A 125 6.47 -9.21 7.51
C TRP A 125 7.64 -10.18 7.72
N LEU A 126 7.46 -11.48 7.43
CA LEU A 126 8.58 -12.44 7.41
C LEU A 126 9.56 -12.19 6.26
N TYR A 127 9.08 -11.65 5.14
CA TYR A 127 9.93 -11.24 4.01
C TYR A 127 10.54 -9.85 4.19
N ASP A 128 9.86 -8.94 4.90
CA ASP A 128 10.33 -7.57 5.15
C ASP A 128 9.91 -7.10 6.55
N ASP A 129 10.85 -7.09 7.48
CA ASP A 129 10.69 -6.62 8.85
C ASP A 129 11.02 -5.12 9.03
N SER A 130 11.13 -4.38 7.94
CA SER A 130 11.45 -2.94 7.92
C SER A 130 10.32 -2.05 7.44
N SER A 131 9.11 -2.59 7.24
CA SER A 131 7.95 -1.85 6.78
C SER A 131 7.02 -1.46 7.94
N ALA A 132 6.92 -0.15 8.21
CA ALA A 132 5.98 0.37 9.20
C ALA A 132 4.52 0.04 8.83
N VAL A 133 4.18 0.10 7.54
CA VAL A 133 2.82 -0.18 7.03
C VAL A 133 2.44 -1.63 7.29
N ILE A 134 3.31 -2.59 6.97
CA ILE A 134 3.03 -4.02 7.19
C ILE A 134 2.84 -4.31 8.68
N PHE A 135 3.65 -3.72 9.55
CA PHE A 135 3.49 -3.89 10.99
C PHE A 135 2.20 -3.25 11.51
N GLU A 136 1.80 -2.09 10.98
CA GLU A 136 0.53 -1.45 11.34
C GLU A 136 -0.66 -2.30 10.89
N HIS A 137 -0.68 -2.76 9.63
CA HIS A 137 -1.72 -3.66 9.11
C HIS A 137 -1.82 -4.95 9.91
N TYR A 138 -0.67 -5.56 10.28
CA TYR A 138 -0.71 -6.76 11.10
C TYR A 138 -1.28 -6.49 12.49
N GLY A 139 -0.96 -5.36 13.10
CA GLY A 139 -1.57 -4.91 14.34
C GLY A 139 -3.09 -4.73 14.21
N ASP A 140 -3.58 -4.10 13.15
CA ASP A 140 -5.02 -3.93 12.89
C ASP A 140 -5.74 -5.27 12.76
N VAL A 141 -5.13 -6.25 12.09
CA VAL A 141 -5.67 -7.61 11.99
C VAL A 141 -5.70 -8.31 13.34
N LEU A 142 -4.62 -8.23 14.13
CA LEU A 142 -4.53 -8.83 15.45
C LEU A 142 -5.60 -8.25 16.41
N ILE A 143 -5.88 -6.96 16.34
CA ILE A 143 -7.02 -6.37 17.08
C ILE A 143 -8.34 -7.02 16.68
N SER A 144 -8.55 -7.26 15.37
CA SER A 144 -9.80 -7.83 14.87
C SER A 144 -10.02 -9.30 15.26
N VAL A 145 -8.96 -9.99 15.65
CA VAL A 145 -9.01 -11.36 16.22
C VAL A 145 -8.79 -11.39 17.74
N GLU A 146 -8.92 -10.23 18.41
CA GLU A 146 -8.83 -10.06 19.87
C GLU A 146 -7.43 -10.39 20.48
N GLU A 147 -6.37 -10.39 19.68
CA GLU A 147 -4.99 -10.61 20.10
C GLU A 147 -4.29 -9.28 20.46
N ILE A 148 -4.86 -8.56 21.45
CA ILE A 148 -4.51 -7.15 21.75
C ILE A 148 -3.04 -7.01 22.17
N ASP A 149 -2.53 -7.88 23.04
CA ASP A 149 -1.13 -7.79 23.52
C ASP A 149 -0.13 -7.91 22.38
N GLU A 150 -0.38 -8.83 21.43
CA GLU A 150 0.47 -9.00 20.26
C GLU A 150 0.32 -7.81 19.29
N ALA A 151 -0.89 -7.29 19.09
CA ALA A 151 -1.13 -6.11 18.28
C ALA A 151 -0.31 -4.91 18.75
N LEU A 152 -0.27 -4.66 20.06
CA LEU A 152 0.53 -3.57 20.65
C LEU A 152 2.02 -3.74 20.37
N ILE A 153 2.55 -4.97 20.34
CA ILE A 153 3.94 -5.22 19.96
C ILE A 153 4.18 -4.76 18.53
N PHE A 154 3.29 -5.11 17.58
CA PHE A 154 3.45 -4.73 16.18
C PHE A 154 3.21 -3.24 15.92
N TYR A 155 2.24 -2.61 16.58
CA TYR A 155 2.08 -1.17 16.53
C TYR A 155 3.32 -0.42 17.04
N ASN A 156 3.94 -0.89 18.13
CA ASN A 156 5.17 -0.29 18.61
C ASN A 156 6.35 -0.50 17.64
N LYS A 157 6.45 -1.64 16.95
CA LYS A 157 7.43 -1.83 15.87
C LYS A 157 7.19 -0.84 14.73
N ALA A 158 5.94 -0.66 14.30
CA ALA A 158 5.58 0.33 13.28
C ALA A 158 5.98 1.75 13.70
N LEU A 159 5.68 2.13 14.96
CA LEU A 159 6.01 3.45 15.49
C LEU A 159 7.52 3.68 15.61
N LEU A 160 8.34 2.66 15.84
CA LEU A 160 9.80 2.79 15.81
C LEU A 160 10.33 3.16 14.43
N LEU A 161 9.64 2.72 13.36
CA LEU A 161 10.00 3.02 11.97
C LEU A 161 9.40 4.35 11.48
N ASP A 162 8.19 4.70 11.91
CA ASP A 162 7.51 5.97 11.61
C ASP A 162 7.13 6.70 12.92
N LYS A 163 8.09 7.39 13.49
CA LYS A 163 7.97 8.04 14.81
C LYS A 163 6.99 9.19 14.86
N ASP A 164 6.64 9.76 13.72
CA ASP A 164 5.78 10.93 13.61
C ASP A 164 4.33 10.56 13.27
N ASN A 165 3.99 9.26 13.27
CA ASN A 165 2.64 8.76 13.01
C ASN A 165 1.72 8.99 14.23
N GLU A 166 1.05 10.15 14.26
CA GLU A 166 0.13 10.52 15.34
C GLU A 166 -1.12 9.63 15.39
N GLN A 167 -1.55 9.09 14.25
CA GLN A 167 -2.69 8.16 14.21
C GLN A 167 -2.35 6.85 14.93
N LEU A 168 -1.16 6.33 14.67
CA LEU A 168 -0.68 5.11 15.32
C LEU A 168 -0.47 5.30 16.83
N LYS A 169 0.05 6.46 17.26
CA LYS A 169 0.13 6.80 18.69
C LYS A 169 -1.24 6.80 19.36
N THR A 170 -2.24 7.33 18.67
CA THR A 170 -3.61 7.34 19.17
C THR A 170 -4.20 5.93 19.27
N LYS A 171 -3.98 5.07 18.24
CA LYS A 171 -4.36 3.65 18.28
C LYS A 171 -3.77 2.95 19.51
N ILE A 172 -2.45 3.04 19.73
CA ILE A 172 -1.76 2.42 20.87
C ILE A 172 -2.39 2.86 22.18
N SER A 173 -2.50 4.18 22.40
CA SER A 173 -3.05 4.73 23.65
C SER A 173 -4.46 4.28 23.96
N SER A 174 -5.29 4.02 22.94
CA SER A 174 -6.66 3.57 23.10
C SER A 174 -6.76 2.14 23.65
N TYR A 175 -5.78 1.28 23.39
CA TYR A 175 -5.74 -0.10 23.88
C TYR A 175 -4.95 -0.26 25.18
N GLU A 176 -3.95 0.59 25.45
CA GLU A 176 -3.23 0.59 26.74
C GLU A 176 -4.08 1.09 27.91
N SER A 177 -5.21 1.75 27.63
CA SER A 177 -6.10 2.33 28.64
C SER A 177 -7.24 1.40 29.06
N GLN A 178 -7.31 0.19 28.51
CA GLN A 178 -8.31 -0.82 28.82
C GLN A 178 -7.78 -1.89 29.78
#